data_817211f4bf8766563d464375b684657d
#
_entry.id   817211f4bf8766563d464375b684657d
#
_cell.length_a   1.000
_cell.length_b   1.000
_cell.length_c   1.000
_cell.angle_alpha   90.00
_cell.angle_beta   90.00
_cell.angle_gamma   90.00
#
_symmetry.space_group_name_H-M   'P 1'
#
loop_
_entity.id
_entity.type
_entity.pdbx_description
1 polymer ?
#
loop_
_entity_poly.entity_id
_entity_poly.type
_entity_poly.pdbx_seq_one_letter_code
_entity_poly.pdbx_strand_id
1 'polypeptide(L)'
;MKLLILDRDGTLNRSRDDYVASADEWEALPGALEAVARLNQGGWRVVIATTQSGVGRGMFDMAALNTIHTKMHRQLAAVGARVEAVFFCPHAPEDACNCRKPAPGLFEQIGARFGLDLAEVPAAGNAMRHVRAAASAGCPTHLLLTGKSGHLRDQLPAMPNPETAGHLLPDLPAGTCLHQDLAAFADWLLAQDLVVGARESGVTSL
;
A
#
# COMPACT_ATOMS: atom_id res chain seq x y z
N MET A 1 15.62 -0.72 9.83
CA MET A 1 14.23 -0.57 10.32
C MET A 1 13.33 -1.10 9.21
N LYS A 2 12.46 -2.07 9.49
CA LYS A 2 11.51 -2.58 8.49
C LYS A 2 10.36 -1.59 8.31
N LEU A 3 10.26 -0.93 7.16
CA LEU A 3 9.17 -0.01 6.80
C LEU A 3 8.47 -0.51 5.53
N LEU A 4 7.17 -0.37 5.50
CA LEU A 4 6.29 -0.73 4.38
C LEU A 4 5.37 0.44 4.06
N ILE A 5 5.20 0.76 2.76
CA ILE A 5 4.30 1.80 2.29
C ILE A 5 3.07 1.16 1.64
N LEU A 6 1.88 1.50 2.14
CA LEU A 6 0.60 1.03 1.60
C LEU A 6 -0.23 2.17 0.98
N ASP A 7 -1.01 1.86 -0.04
CA ASP A 7 -2.16 2.71 -0.41
C ASP A 7 -3.28 2.55 0.63
N ARG A 8 -4.25 3.46 0.66
CA ARG A 8 -5.42 3.40 1.55
C ARG A 8 -6.62 2.81 0.82
N ASP A 9 -7.17 3.55 -0.14
CA ASP A 9 -8.41 3.21 -0.81
C ASP A 9 -8.22 2.05 -1.80
N GLY A 10 -8.99 0.99 -1.63
CA GLY A 10 -8.88 -0.26 -2.39
C GLY A 10 -7.75 -1.19 -1.90
N THR A 11 -7.04 -0.81 -0.84
CA THR A 11 -5.98 -1.59 -0.18
C THR A 11 -6.36 -1.93 1.26
N LEU A 12 -6.63 -0.94 2.09
CA LEU A 12 -7.13 -1.11 3.46
C LEU A 12 -8.64 -1.07 3.54
N ASN A 13 -9.26 -0.21 2.76
CA ASN A 13 -10.71 -0.03 2.71
C ASN A 13 -11.24 -0.18 1.28
N ARG A 14 -12.55 -0.40 1.16
CA ARG A 14 -13.24 -0.44 -0.13
C ARG A 14 -12.98 0.87 -0.89
N SER A 15 -12.62 0.76 -2.17
CA SER A 15 -12.59 1.91 -3.07
C SER A 15 -14.00 2.28 -3.50
N ARG A 16 -14.22 3.57 -3.73
CA ARG A 16 -15.46 4.10 -4.33
C ARG A 16 -15.13 4.75 -5.67
N ASP A 17 -16.09 4.83 -6.55
CA ASP A 17 -15.94 5.52 -7.85
C ASP A 17 -15.83 7.03 -7.66
N ASP A 18 -16.50 7.55 -6.64
CA ASP A 18 -16.38 8.90 -6.12
C ASP A 18 -15.26 8.99 -5.05
N TYR A 19 -15.56 9.51 -3.89
CA TYR A 19 -14.63 9.62 -2.77
C TYR A 19 -15.18 8.93 -1.53
N VAL A 20 -14.28 8.49 -0.64
CA VAL A 20 -14.63 8.24 0.76
C VAL A 20 -14.61 9.61 1.45
N ALA A 21 -15.77 10.26 1.50
CA ALA A 21 -15.92 11.65 1.95
C ALA A 21 -16.33 11.76 3.43
N SER A 22 -16.74 10.67 4.05
CA SER A 22 -17.12 10.61 5.47
C SER A 22 -16.59 9.35 6.15
N ALA A 23 -16.56 9.38 7.49
CA ALA A 23 -16.19 8.19 8.26
C ALA A 23 -17.19 7.02 8.05
N ASP A 24 -18.46 7.30 7.82
CA ASP A 24 -19.48 6.25 7.62
C ASP A 24 -19.22 5.48 6.33
N GLU A 25 -18.69 6.11 5.31
CA GLU A 25 -18.35 5.52 4.01
C GLU A 25 -17.02 4.74 4.03
N TRP A 26 -16.23 4.88 5.09
CA TRP A 26 -15.00 4.13 5.23
C TRP A 26 -15.29 2.72 5.75
N GLU A 27 -15.12 1.71 4.90
CA GLU A 27 -15.34 0.30 5.20
C GLU A 27 -14.04 -0.47 4.94
N ALA A 28 -13.52 -1.16 5.96
CA ALA A 28 -12.34 -2.00 5.80
C ALA A 28 -12.57 -3.13 4.78
N LEU A 29 -11.55 -3.46 3.99
CA LEU A 29 -11.57 -4.68 3.17
C LEU A 29 -11.41 -5.91 4.08
N PRO A 30 -12.08 -7.02 3.74
CA PRO A 30 -11.94 -8.26 4.51
C PRO A 30 -10.47 -8.69 4.63
N GLY A 31 -10.01 -8.98 5.85
CA GLY A 31 -8.65 -9.45 6.14
C GLY A 31 -7.55 -8.40 6.05
N ALA A 32 -7.86 -7.17 5.60
CA ALA A 32 -6.83 -6.15 5.39
C ALA A 32 -6.25 -5.61 6.70
N LEU A 33 -7.08 -5.39 7.71
CA LEU A 33 -6.61 -4.88 9.01
C LEU A 33 -5.83 -5.95 9.76
N GLU A 34 -6.26 -7.20 9.70
CA GLU A 34 -5.57 -8.37 10.26
C GLU A 34 -4.22 -8.61 9.56
N ALA A 35 -4.12 -8.35 8.26
CA ALA A 35 -2.86 -8.39 7.53
C ALA A 35 -1.87 -7.34 8.07
N VAL A 36 -2.33 -6.11 8.34
CA VAL A 36 -1.51 -5.08 8.99
C VAL A 36 -1.08 -5.51 10.38
N ALA A 37 -1.96 -6.14 11.16
CA ALA A 37 -1.61 -6.66 12.50
C ALA A 37 -0.47 -7.70 12.42
N ARG A 38 -0.55 -8.66 11.49
CA ARG A 38 0.51 -9.66 11.28
C ARG A 38 1.83 -9.02 10.84
N LEU A 39 1.80 -8.04 9.94
CA LEU A 39 2.97 -7.27 9.52
C LEU A 39 3.62 -6.54 10.71
N ASN A 40 2.81 -5.89 11.55
CA ASN A 40 3.31 -5.23 12.76
C ASN A 40 3.94 -6.23 13.74
N GLN A 41 3.34 -7.42 13.93
CA GLN A 41 3.90 -8.50 14.76
C GLN A 41 5.23 -9.02 14.20
N GLY A 42 5.38 -9.05 12.86
CA GLY A 42 6.64 -9.37 12.17
C GLY A 42 7.68 -8.24 12.22
N GLY A 43 7.41 -7.15 12.94
CA GLY A 43 8.32 -6.01 13.11
C GLY A 43 8.26 -4.95 12.00
N TRP A 44 7.30 -5.07 11.07
CA TRP A 44 7.09 -4.08 10.01
C TRP A 44 6.32 -2.86 10.52
N ARG A 45 6.87 -1.68 10.28
CA ARG A 45 6.18 -0.40 10.48
C ARG A 45 5.44 -0.06 9.19
N VAL A 46 4.16 0.24 9.29
CA VAL A 46 3.31 0.51 8.14
C VAL A 46 3.04 2.01 8.04
N VAL A 47 3.27 2.58 6.85
CA VAL A 47 2.97 3.97 6.51
C VAL A 47 2.00 3.98 5.33
N ILE A 48 1.07 4.92 5.30
CA ILE A 48 0.13 5.10 4.21
C ILE A 48 0.58 6.26 3.31
N ALA A 49 0.55 6.02 1.97
CA ALA A 49 0.69 7.05 0.94
C ALA A 49 -0.57 7.08 0.08
N THR A 50 -1.44 8.07 0.28
CA THR A 50 -2.76 8.13 -0.37
C THR A 50 -3.01 9.46 -1.10
N THR A 51 -3.78 9.43 -2.19
CA THR A 51 -4.23 10.64 -2.90
C THR A 51 -5.68 10.93 -2.54
N GLN A 52 -5.93 12.12 -1.98
CA GLN A 52 -7.22 12.57 -1.47
C GLN A 52 -7.69 13.84 -2.20
N SER A 53 -7.80 13.77 -3.51
CA SER A 53 -8.12 14.91 -4.36
C SER A 53 -9.53 15.48 -4.17
N GLY A 54 -10.40 14.78 -3.47
CA GLY A 54 -11.71 15.31 -3.06
C GLY A 54 -11.59 16.54 -2.16
N VAL A 55 -10.49 16.64 -1.39
CA VAL A 55 -10.20 17.84 -0.57
C VAL A 55 -9.96 19.05 -1.48
N GLY A 56 -9.05 18.96 -2.45
CA GLY A 56 -8.74 20.05 -3.38
C GLY A 56 -9.92 20.42 -4.28
N ARG A 57 -10.82 19.48 -4.55
CA ARG A 57 -12.06 19.70 -5.30
C ARG A 57 -13.23 20.20 -4.44
N GLY A 58 -13.03 20.38 -3.12
CA GLY A 58 -14.07 20.84 -2.20
C GLY A 58 -15.22 19.83 -2.00
N MET A 59 -15.01 18.54 -2.31
CA MET A 59 -16.01 17.49 -2.11
C MET A 59 -16.15 17.11 -0.62
N PHE A 60 -15.08 17.25 0.14
CA PHE A 60 -15.02 17.15 1.59
C PHE A 60 -13.79 17.92 2.09
N ASP A 61 -13.78 18.25 3.37
CA ASP A 61 -12.74 19.07 3.98
C ASP A 61 -11.71 18.24 4.79
N MET A 62 -10.73 18.95 5.33
CA MET A 62 -9.69 18.34 6.18
C MET A 62 -10.26 17.76 7.48
N ALA A 63 -11.35 18.31 8.00
CA ALA A 63 -12.00 17.79 9.21
C ALA A 63 -12.64 16.42 8.92
N ALA A 64 -13.31 16.29 7.79
CA ALA A 64 -13.85 15.02 7.32
C ALA A 64 -12.74 13.97 7.09
N LEU A 65 -11.63 14.36 6.43
CA LEU A 65 -10.48 13.46 6.24
C LEU A 65 -9.89 12.99 7.59
N ASN A 66 -9.74 13.87 8.54
CA ASN A 66 -9.26 13.52 9.89
C ASN A 66 -10.22 12.55 10.60
N THR A 67 -11.53 12.73 10.44
CA THR A 67 -12.54 11.82 11.01
C THR A 67 -12.46 10.44 10.38
N ILE A 68 -12.26 10.35 9.06
CA ILE A 68 -12.03 9.09 8.34
C ILE A 68 -10.77 8.40 8.89
N HIS A 69 -9.66 9.11 9.02
CA HIS A 69 -8.42 8.55 9.55
C HIS A 69 -8.56 8.12 11.02
N THR A 70 -9.33 8.86 11.83
CA THR A 70 -9.63 8.47 13.21
C THR A 70 -10.39 7.14 13.27
N LYS A 71 -11.40 6.94 12.41
CA LYS A 71 -12.11 5.66 12.30
C LYS A 71 -11.15 4.53 11.88
N MET A 72 -10.31 4.76 10.86
CA MET A 72 -9.31 3.82 10.40
C MET A 72 -8.37 3.40 11.55
N HIS A 73 -7.78 4.34 12.27
CA HIS A 73 -6.88 4.06 13.39
C HIS A 73 -7.58 3.27 14.51
N ARG A 74 -8.83 3.63 14.83
CA ARG A 74 -9.62 2.92 15.84
C ARG A 74 -9.87 1.44 15.44
N GLN A 75 -10.22 1.19 14.16
CA GLN A 75 -10.47 -0.17 13.69
C GLN A 75 -9.17 -0.99 13.61
N LEU A 76 -8.05 -0.38 13.19
CA LEU A 76 -6.73 -1.00 13.25
C LEU A 76 -6.37 -1.40 14.68
N ALA A 77 -6.52 -0.48 15.63
CA ALA A 77 -6.23 -0.75 17.05
C ALA A 77 -7.10 -1.89 17.62
N ALA A 78 -8.35 -2.02 17.19
CA ALA A 78 -9.24 -3.09 17.63
C ALA A 78 -8.74 -4.51 17.26
N VAL A 79 -7.92 -4.63 16.21
CA VAL A 79 -7.28 -5.90 15.81
C VAL A 79 -5.79 -5.97 16.19
N GLY A 80 -5.31 -5.04 17.03
CA GLY A 80 -3.90 -4.99 17.46
C GLY A 80 -2.95 -4.47 16.37
N ALA A 81 -3.48 -3.79 15.35
CA ALA A 81 -2.71 -3.19 14.26
C ALA A 81 -2.50 -1.70 14.47
N ARG A 82 -1.45 -1.16 13.83
CA ARG A 82 -1.18 0.27 13.82
C ARG A 82 -0.57 0.71 12.48
N VAL A 83 -0.85 1.96 12.12
CA VAL A 83 -0.19 2.71 11.06
C VAL A 83 0.62 3.82 11.70
N GLU A 84 1.89 3.92 11.34
CA GLU A 84 2.85 4.85 11.94
C GLU A 84 2.60 6.29 11.52
N ALA A 85 2.25 6.49 10.24
CA ALA A 85 1.95 7.79 9.67
C ALA A 85 1.07 7.66 8.42
N VAL A 86 0.35 8.72 8.10
CA VAL A 86 -0.42 8.87 6.86
C VAL A 86 0.11 10.08 6.10
N PHE A 87 0.69 9.84 4.95
CA PHE A 87 1.06 10.86 3.97
C PHE A 87 -0.03 10.95 2.92
N PHE A 88 -0.50 12.14 2.62
CA PHE A 88 -1.57 12.30 1.64
C PHE A 88 -1.36 13.51 0.75
N CYS A 89 -1.83 13.39 -0.50
CA CYS A 89 -1.90 14.49 -1.44
C CYS A 89 -3.34 15.01 -1.47
N PRO A 90 -3.62 16.24 -1.01
CA PRO A 90 -4.96 16.81 -1.04
C PRO A 90 -5.31 17.47 -2.39
N HIS A 91 -4.32 17.67 -3.26
CA HIS A 91 -4.45 18.49 -4.46
C HIS A 91 -5.42 17.90 -5.49
N ALA A 92 -6.14 18.75 -6.19
CA ALA A 92 -6.93 18.39 -7.36
C ALA A 92 -6.02 17.98 -8.54
N PRO A 93 -6.54 17.29 -9.56
CA PRO A 93 -5.73 16.91 -10.74
C PRO A 93 -5.12 18.10 -11.47
N GLU A 94 -5.78 19.25 -11.43
CA GLU A 94 -5.42 20.50 -12.07
C GLU A 94 -4.26 21.22 -11.36
N ASP A 95 -4.04 20.89 -10.08
CA ASP A 95 -2.96 21.46 -9.27
C ASP A 95 -1.65 20.76 -9.63
N ALA A 96 -0.75 21.39 -10.33
CA ALA A 96 0.55 20.84 -10.70
C ALA A 96 1.40 20.61 -9.44
N CYS A 97 1.31 19.42 -8.84
CA CYS A 97 2.05 19.05 -7.63
C CYS A 97 2.88 17.78 -7.85
N ASN A 98 3.98 17.63 -7.09
CA ASN A 98 4.83 16.44 -7.11
C ASN A 98 4.27 15.30 -6.20
N CYS A 99 3.32 15.58 -5.31
CA CYS A 99 2.82 14.58 -4.36
C CYS A 99 1.66 13.73 -4.88
N ARG A 100 1.03 14.12 -6.01
CA ARG A 100 -0.08 13.34 -6.58
C ARG A 100 0.45 12.15 -7.40
N LYS A 101 0.12 10.93 -6.98
CA LYS A 101 0.42 9.71 -7.74
C LYS A 101 -0.15 9.78 -9.17
N PRO A 102 0.62 9.50 -10.24
CA PRO A 102 1.85 8.70 -10.25
C PRO A 102 3.17 9.44 -10.00
N ALA A 103 3.17 10.73 -9.62
CA ALA A 103 4.40 11.41 -9.21
C ALA A 103 4.92 10.83 -7.87
N PRO A 104 6.28 10.78 -7.66
CA PRO A 104 6.89 10.07 -6.54
C PRO A 104 6.89 10.83 -5.22
N GLY A 105 6.51 12.09 -5.17
CA GLY A 105 6.77 13.00 -4.05
C GLY A 105 6.27 12.55 -2.67
N LEU A 106 5.18 11.75 -2.56
CA LEU A 106 4.78 11.18 -1.27
C LEU A 106 5.80 10.14 -0.78
N PHE A 107 6.34 9.33 -1.68
CA PHE A 107 7.35 8.30 -1.34
C PHE A 107 8.67 8.95 -0.94
N GLU A 108 9.10 9.98 -1.69
CA GLU A 108 10.30 10.77 -1.37
C GLU A 108 10.18 11.42 0.01
N GLN A 109 9.02 12.00 0.35
CA GLN A 109 8.76 12.56 1.68
C GLN A 109 8.84 11.50 2.78
N ILE A 110 8.33 10.28 2.52
CA ILE A 110 8.42 9.15 3.46
C ILE A 110 9.89 8.75 3.66
N GLY A 111 10.65 8.54 2.57
CA GLY A 111 12.07 8.23 2.63
C GLY A 111 12.85 9.27 3.45
N ALA A 112 12.66 10.54 3.16
CA ALA A 112 13.28 11.65 3.88
C ALA A 112 12.88 11.70 5.36
N ARG A 113 11.58 11.49 5.67
CA ARG A 113 11.07 11.54 7.05
C ARG A 113 11.61 10.42 7.95
N PHE A 114 11.83 9.25 7.38
CA PHE A 114 12.30 8.07 8.13
C PHE A 114 13.80 7.81 7.96
N GLY A 115 14.48 8.57 7.08
CA GLY A 115 15.92 8.43 6.83
C GLY A 115 16.28 7.08 6.20
N LEU A 116 15.45 6.58 5.26
CA LEU A 116 15.61 5.27 4.65
C LEU A 116 15.91 5.37 3.14
N ASP A 117 16.70 4.43 2.66
CA ASP A 117 16.80 4.15 1.23
C ASP A 117 15.51 3.49 0.75
N LEU A 118 14.83 4.13 -0.19
CA LEU A 118 13.57 3.64 -0.74
C LEU A 118 13.73 2.33 -1.51
N ALA A 119 14.92 1.97 -1.95
CA ALA A 119 15.21 0.66 -2.55
C ALA A 119 15.00 -0.51 -1.57
N GLU A 120 15.02 -0.25 -0.27
CA GLU A 120 14.77 -1.23 0.80
C GLU A 120 13.33 -1.17 1.36
N VAL A 121 12.49 -0.27 0.83
CA VAL A 121 11.15 -0.01 1.36
C VAL A 121 10.10 -0.53 0.38
N PRO A 122 9.52 -1.72 0.59
CA PRO A 122 8.48 -2.24 -0.28
C PRO A 122 7.24 -1.35 -0.24
N ALA A 123 6.58 -1.22 -1.39
CA ALA A 123 5.37 -0.43 -1.55
C ALA A 123 4.27 -1.26 -2.20
N ALA A 124 3.11 -1.37 -1.54
CA ALA A 124 1.99 -2.16 -2.03
C ALA A 124 0.71 -1.33 -2.17
N GLY A 125 -0.01 -1.53 -3.26
CA GLY A 125 -1.28 -0.86 -3.51
C GLY A 125 -2.04 -1.47 -4.67
N ASN A 126 -3.29 -1.10 -4.79
CA ASN A 126 -4.24 -1.65 -5.77
C ASN A 126 -4.36 -0.84 -7.07
N ALA A 127 -3.61 0.22 -7.25
CA ALA A 127 -3.73 1.11 -8.41
C ALA A 127 -2.40 1.29 -9.13
N MET A 128 -2.42 1.23 -10.47
CA MET A 128 -1.24 1.45 -11.31
C MET A 128 -0.50 2.74 -10.98
N ARG A 129 -1.23 3.82 -10.67
CA ARG A 129 -0.61 5.10 -10.28
C ARG A 129 0.20 5.00 -8.98
N HIS A 130 -0.19 4.12 -8.03
CA HIS A 130 0.57 3.88 -6.80
C HIS A 130 1.87 3.14 -7.10
N VAL A 131 1.76 2.06 -7.87
CA VAL A 131 2.91 1.23 -8.27
C VAL A 131 3.91 2.04 -9.09
N ARG A 132 3.44 2.85 -10.06
CA ARG A 132 4.30 3.73 -10.86
C ARG A 132 5.00 4.80 -10.01
N ALA A 133 4.29 5.42 -9.06
CA ALA A 133 4.88 6.40 -8.15
C ALA A 133 5.96 5.77 -7.26
N ALA A 134 5.69 4.58 -6.73
CA ALA A 134 6.64 3.81 -5.93
C ALA A 134 7.88 3.41 -6.72
N ALA A 135 7.70 2.88 -7.95
CA ALA A 135 8.80 2.53 -8.85
C ALA A 135 9.67 3.75 -9.21
N SER A 136 9.03 4.91 -9.50
CA SER A 136 9.75 6.16 -9.79
C SER A 136 10.56 6.66 -8.61
N ALA A 137 10.15 6.33 -7.38
CA ALA A 137 10.88 6.63 -6.16
C ALA A 137 11.94 5.57 -5.80
N GLY A 138 12.03 4.47 -6.56
CA GLY A 138 13.00 3.38 -6.34
C GLY A 138 12.52 2.26 -5.43
N CYS A 139 11.26 2.26 -4.96
CA CYS A 139 10.72 1.21 -4.10
C CYS A 139 10.52 -0.12 -4.84
N PRO A 140 10.77 -1.29 -4.20
CA PRO A 140 10.21 -2.55 -4.63
C PRO A 140 8.67 -2.48 -4.67
N THR A 141 8.07 -2.89 -5.79
CA THR A 141 6.66 -2.63 -6.06
C THR A 141 5.81 -3.89 -6.03
N HIS A 142 4.62 -3.76 -5.42
CA HIS A 142 3.65 -4.83 -5.28
C HIS A 142 2.25 -4.33 -5.67
N LEU A 143 1.63 -4.97 -6.68
CA LEU A 143 0.27 -4.70 -7.08
C LEU A 143 -0.68 -5.67 -6.40
N LEU A 144 -1.65 -5.14 -5.67
CA LEU A 144 -2.75 -5.90 -5.09
C LEU A 144 -3.92 -5.94 -6.05
N LEU A 145 -4.41 -7.14 -6.36
CA LEU A 145 -5.55 -7.38 -7.26
C LEU A 145 -6.88 -7.11 -6.54
N THR A 146 -6.99 -5.96 -5.89
CA THR A 146 -8.18 -5.46 -5.21
C THR A 146 -8.60 -4.11 -5.78
N GLY A 147 -9.71 -3.55 -5.35
CA GLY A 147 -10.16 -2.23 -5.76
C GLY A 147 -10.08 -2.02 -7.27
N LYS A 148 -9.30 -1.05 -7.72
CA LYS A 148 -9.17 -0.69 -9.14
C LYS A 148 -8.49 -1.75 -10.01
N SER A 149 -7.69 -2.63 -9.44
CA SER A 149 -7.03 -3.75 -10.14
C SER A 149 -7.75 -5.08 -9.97
N GLY A 150 -8.89 -5.12 -9.29
CA GLY A 150 -9.65 -6.35 -9.07
C GLY A 150 -10.09 -7.06 -10.35
N HIS A 151 -10.39 -6.30 -11.40
CA HIS A 151 -10.76 -6.84 -12.72
C HIS A 151 -9.63 -7.63 -13.41
N LEU A 152 -8.38 -7.42 -12.99
CA LEU A 152 -7.22 -8.14 -13.55
C LEU A 152 -7.15 -9.59 -13.08
N ARG A 153 -7.84 -9.96 -12.00
CA ARG A 153 -7.88 -11.35 -11.50
C ARG A 153 -8.34 -12.34 -12.55
N ASP A 154 -9.37 -11.97 -13.29
CA ASP A 154 -9.97 -12.85 -14.32
C ASP A 154 -9.12 -12.97 -15.57
N GLN A 155 -8.12 -12.10 -15.73
CA GLN A 155 -7.19 -12.07 -16.86
C GLN A 155 -5.90 -12.87 -16.58
N LEU A 156 -5.68 -13.25 -15.33
CA LEU A 156 -4.48 -13.96 -14.90
C LEU A 156 -4.76 -15.44 -14.73
N PRO A 157 -3.80 -16.32 -15.05
CA PRO A 157 -3.92 -17.74 -14.73
C PRO A 157 -4.06 -17.94 -13.23
N ALA A 158 -4.72 -19.02 -12.84
CA ALA A 158 -4.92 -19.33 -11.42
C ALA A 158 -3.58 -19.35 -10.68
N MET A 159 -3.45 -18.46 -9.65
CA MET A 159 -2.30 -18.38 -8.75
C MET A 159 -0.93 -18.29 -9.45
N PRO A 160 -0.66 -17.26 -10.25
CA PRO A 160 0.68 -17.04 -10.77
C PRO A 160 1.66 -16.81 -9.61
N ASN A 161 2.91 -17.27 -9.77
CA ASN A 161 3.97 -16.90 -8.82
C ASN A 161 4.06 -15.37 -8.74
N PRO A 162 3.96 -14.76 -7.56
CA PRO A 162 3.96 -13.30 -7.40
C PRO A 162 5.13 -12.61 -8.12
N GLU A 163 6.32 -13.20 -8.06
CA GLU A 163 7.55 -12.62 -8.61
C GLU A 163 7.61 -12.64 -10.14
N THR A 164 6.93 -13.60 -10.78
CA THR A 164 6.94 -13.75 -12.24
C THR A 164 5.69 -13.22 -12.92
N ALA A 165 4.61 -13.04 -12.18
CA ALA A 165 3.32 -12.65 -12.74
C ALA A 165 3.29 -11.23 -13.34
N GLY A 166 4.18 -10.34 -12.91
CA GLY A 166 4.29 -8.98 -13.44
C GLY A 166 4.50 -8.90 -14.94
N HIS A 167 5.13 -9.92 -15.54
CA HIS A 167 5.30 -10.00 -17.01
C HIS A 167 4.00 -10.19 -17.78
N LEU A 168 2.93 -10.61 -17.11
CA LEU A 168 1.61 -10.81 -17.72
C LEU A 168 0.85 -9.49 -17.93
N LEU A 169 1.33 -8.41 -17.33
CA LEU A 169 0.72 -7.08 -17.41
C LEU A 169 1.74 -6.06 -17.94
N PRO A 170 1.74 -5.78 -19.25
CA PRO A 170 2.81 -5.01 -19.92
C PRO A 170 2.94 -3.55 -19.43
N ASP A 171 1.89 -3.02 -18.80
CA ASP A 171 1.89 -1.63 -18.28
C ASP A 171 2.49 -1.50 -16.87
N LEU A 172 2.87 -2.61 -16.24
CA LEU A 172 3.50 -2.59 -14.93
C LEU A 172 4.98 -2.22 -15.00
N PRO A 173 5.51 -1.47 -14.02
CA PRO A 173 6.94 -1.32 -13.84
C PRO A 173 7.62 -2.69 -13.72
N ALA A 174 8.81 -2.83 -14.32
CA ALA A 174 9.58 -4.07 -14.26
C ALA A 174 9.85 -4.49 -12.80
N GLY A 175 9.77 -5.79 -12.53
CA GLY A 175 9.97 -6.34 -11.19
C GLY A 175 8.79 -6.17 -10.22
N THR A 176 7.63 -5.65 -10.69
CA THR A 176 6.43 -5.59 -9.84
C THR A 176 5.89 -6.98 -9.55
N CYS A 177 5.74 -7.31 -8.26
CA CYS A 177 5.10 -8.54 -7.81
C CYS A 177 3.58 -8.38 -7.74
N LEU A 178 2.83 -9.46 -8.04
CA LEU A 178 1.36 -9.47 -7.98
C LEU A 178 0.86 -10.28 -6.80
N HIS A 179 -0.14 -9.76 -6.07
CA HIS A 179 -0.77 -10.45 -4.95
C HIS A 179 -2.29 -10.35 -5.05
N GLN A 180 -2.99 -11.38 -4.60
CA GLN A 180 -4.47 -11.42 -4.63
C GLN A 180 -5.08 -10.27 -3.81
N ASP A 181 -4.50 -9.99 -2.64
CA ASP A 181 -4.94 -8.97 -1.71
C ASP A 181 -3.81 -8.64 -0.72
N LEU A 182 -4.11 -7.80 0.26
CA LEU A 182 -3.15 -7.42 1.29
C LEU A 182 -2.77 -8.59 2.21
N ALA A 183 -3.66 -9.56 2.42
CA ALA A 183 -3.38 -10.73 3.23
C ALA A 183 -2.33 -11.63 2.56
N ALA A 184 -2.49 -11.91 1.26
CA ALA A 184 -1.53 -12.68 0.47
C ALA A 184 -0.17 -11.97 0.37
N PHE A 185 -0.16 -10.64 0.24
CA PHE A 185 1.08 -9.86 0.27
C PHE A 185 1.78 -9.96 1.63
N ALA A 186 1.04 -9.85 2.73
CA ALA A 186 1.59 -9.97 4.08
C ALA A 186 2.22 -11.35 4.31
N ASP A 187 1.56 -12.42 3.89
CA ASP A 187 2.08 -13.79 3.99
C ASP A 187 3.37 -13.95 3.19
N TRP A 188 3.41 -13.43 1.97
CA TRP A 188 4.60 -13.46 1.12
C TRP A 188 5.76 -12.69 1.76
N LEU A 189 5.53 -11.45 2.22
CA LEU A 189 6.57 -10.59 2.79
C LEU A 189 7.17 -11.19 4.07
N LEU A 190 6.32 -11.73 4.96
CA LEU A 190 6.76 -12.38 6.19
C LEU A 190 7.54 -13.67 5.92
N ALA A 191 7.18 -14.43 4.87
CA ALA A 191 7.94 -15.60 4.45
C ALA A 191 9.35 -15.24 3.92
N GLN A 192 9.50 -14.13 3.20
CA GLN A 192 10.82 -13.63 2.76
C GLN A 192 11.72 -13.30 3.96
N ASP A 193 11.18 -12.68 4.99
CA ASP A 193 11.92 -12.37 6.22
C ASP A 193 12.52 -13.61 6.88
N LEU A 194 11.76 -14.72 6.92
CA LEU A 194 12.24 -15.99 7.49
C LEU A 194 13.39 -16.57 6.70
N VAL A 195 13.37 -16.46 5.37
CA VAL A 195 14.43 -16.95 4.49
C VAL A 195 15.71 -16.14 4.68
N VAL A 196 15.62 -14.82 4.77
CA VAL A 196 16.77 -13.95 5.00
C VAL A 196 17.37 -14.21 6.39
N GLY A 197 16.56 -14.27 7.45
CA GLY A 197 17.02 -14.55 8.80
C GLY A 197 17.70 -15.93 8.95
N ALA A 198 17.22 -16.95 8.23
CA ALA A 198 17.85 -18.27 8.20
C ALA A 198 19.23 -18.27 7.51
N ARG A 199 19.43 -17.44 6.48
CA ARG A 199 20.73 -17.30 5.81
C ARG A 199 21.75 -16.57 6.69
N GLU A 200 21.33 -15.55 7.41
CA GLU A 200 22.21 -14.79 8.33
C GLU A 200 22.61 -15.60 9.57
N SER A 201 21.74 -16.50 10.04
CA SER A 201 21.99 -17.37 11.21
C SER A 201 22.82 -18.62 10.90
N GLY A 202 23.22 -18.86 9.64
CA GLY A 202 24.10 -19.98 9.24
C GLY A 202 23.45 -21.36 9.36
N VAL A 203 22.15 -21.44 9.55
CA VAL A 203 21.42 -22.73 9.57
C VAL A 203 21.17 -23.16 8.14
N THR A 204 22.20 -23.76 7.53
CA THR A 204 22.02 -24.53 6.28
C THR A 204 21.35 -25.84 6.68
N SER A 205 20.12 -26.07 6.24
CA SER A 205 19.48 -27.38 6.35
C SER A 205 20.34 -28.40 5.58
N LEU A 206 20.86 -29.39 6.30
CA LEU A 206 21.42 -30.61 5.74
C LEU A 206 20.30 -31.50 5.21
#